data_18bd6a1369837a23ed4a6a0896376f10
#
_entry.id   18bd6a1369837a23ed4a6a0896376f10
#
_cell.length_a   1.000
_cell.length_b   1.000
_cell.length_c   1.000
_cell.angle_alpha   90.00
_cell.angle_beta   90.00
_cell.angle_gamma   90.00
#
_symmetry.space_group_name_H-M   'P 1'
#
loop_
_entity.id
_entity.type
_entity.pdbx_description
1 polymer ?
#
loop_
_entity_poly.entity_id
_entity_poly.type
_entity_poly.pdbx_seq_one_letter_code
_entity_poly.pdbx_strand_id
1 'polypeptide(L)'
;VPISIQVLSGDKIEDLGITNMESLSNYVPGLMINKGAAQFNIYMRGVGSGTNKGFSQSVTQFIDGMAINRGEQYLAPMLDLERVEVLKGSQGVLFGKNTIGGVINMVSRSPEIGGEADTTWSIESVPEWSTLKLSGAVSIPVSDNFAMRIAATHEESDGWTYNALLDEDGPTTDSTAIRA
;
A
#
# COMPACT_ATOMS: atom_id res chain seq x y z
N VAL A 1 15.98 18.72 13.14
CA VAL A 1 16.02 17.34 13.64
C VAL A 1 16.36 16.45 12.44
N PRO A 2 17.40 15.60 12.50
CA PRO A 2 17.70 14.69 11.41
C PRO A 2 16.56 13.67 11.29
N ILE A 3 15.81 13.76 10.18
CA ILE A 3 14.73 12.83 9.86
C ILE A 3 15.29 11.77 8.91
N SER A 4 15.11 10.49 9.23
CA SER A 4 15.47 9.41 8.33
C SER A 4 14.25 9.11 7.45
N ILE A 5 14.35 9.48 6.18
CA ILE A 5 13.30 9.26 5.19
C ILE A 5 13.81 8.29 4.14
N GLN A 6 12.99 7.34 3.75
CA GLN A 6 13.19 6.49 2.59
C GLN A 6 12.03 6.69 1.64
N VAL A 7 12.35 6.96 0.38
CA VAL A 7 11.35 7.17 -0.68
C VAL A 7 11.51 6.07 -1.71
N LEU A 8 10.39 5.44 -2.08
CA LEU A 8 10.28 4.49 -3.19
C LEU A 8 9.34 5.12 -4.23
N SER A 9 9.83 5.32 -5.45
CA SER A 9 8.98 5.76 -6.56
C SER A 9 8.01 4.67 -6.99
N GLY A 10 6.91 5.06 -7.64
CA GLY A 10 5.92 4.11 -8.16
C GLY A 10 6.55 3.09 -9.10
N ASP A 11 7.39 3.52 -10.03
CA ASP A 11 8.09 2.62 -10.96
C ASP A 11 8.96 1.60 -10.21
N LYS A 12 9.65 2.03 -9.15
CA LYS A 12 10.45 1.12 -8.33
C LYS A 12 9.60 0.15 -7.51
N ILE A 13 8.41 0.56 -7.10
CA ILE A 13 7.43 -0.30 -6.42
C ILE A 13 6.97 -1.40 -7.37
N GLU A 14 6.67 -1.03 -8.61
CA GLU A 14 6.27 -1.97 -9.68
C GLU A 14 7.43 -2.91 -10.03
N ASP A 15 8.65 -2.41 -10.29
CA ASP A 15 9.84 -3.21 -10.60
C ASP A 15 10.21 -4.22 -9.51
N LEU A 16 9.95 -3.90 -8.25
CA LEU A 16 10.21 -4.76 -7.10
C LEU A 16 9.06 -5.72 -6.77
N GLY A 17 7.96 -5.66 -7.51
CA GLY A 17 6.76 -6.46 -7.25
C GLY A 17 6.14 -6.18 -5.88
N ILE A 18 6.19 -4.93 -5.40
CA ILE A 18 5.60 -4.54 -4.13
C ILE A 18 4.11 -4.29 -4.34
N THR A 19 3.29 -5.26 -3.98
CA THR A 19 1.84 -5.22 -4.21
C THR A 19 1.04 -4.83 -2.98
N ASN A 20 1.64 -4.98 -1.79
CA ASN A 20 0.97 -4.76 -0.51
C ASN A 20 1.96 -4.24 0.55
N MET A 21 1.40 -3.88 1.71
CA MET A 21 2.18 -3.36 2.84
C MET A 21 3.18 -4.37 3.40
N GLU A 22 2.88 -5.65 3.35
CA GLU A 22 3.77 -6.69 3.89
C GLU A 22 5.03 -6.81 3.01
N SER A 23 4.86 -6.85 1.68
CA SER A 23 5.98 -6.86 0.73
C SER A 23 6.84 -5.58 0.82
N LEU A 24 6.23 -4.42 1.09
CA LEU A 24 6.97 -3.18 1.35
C LEU A 24 7.98 -3.33 2.48
N SER A 25 7.64 -4.07 3.54
CA SER A 25 8.52 -4.24 4.71
C SER A 25 9.85 -4.92 4.36
N ASN A 26 9.91 -5.73 3.32
CA ASN A 26 11.11 -6.43 2.87
C ASN A 26 12.16 -5.46 2.29
N TYR A 27 11.73 -4.29 1.82
CA TYR A 27 12.58 -3.30 1.17
C TYR A 27 12.87 -2.08 2.03
N VAL A 28 12.26 -1.99 3.22
CA VAL A 28 12.43 -0.85 4.13
C VAL A 28 13.09 -1.30 5.43
N PRO A 29 14.39 -1.08 5.62
CA PRO A 29 15.08 -1.48 6.85
C PRO A 29 14.45 -0.86 8.10
N GLY A 30 14.16 -1.71 9.08
CA GLY A 30 13.54 -1.31 10.35
C GLY A 30 12.03 -1.13 10.32
N LEU A 31 11.38 -1.38 9.18
CA LEU A 31 9.94 -1.55 9.07
C LEU A 31 9.62 -3.05 9.20
N MET A 32 8.69 -3.39 10.07
CA MET A 32 8.17 -4.74 10.21
C MET A 32 6.65 -4.66 10.19
N ILE A 33 6.03 -5.43 9.32
CA ILE A 33 4.58 -5.51 9.16
C ILE A 33 4.17 -6.96 9.31
N ASN A 34 3.35 -7.22 10.31
CA ASN A 34 2.84 -8.55 10.58
C ASN A 34 1.33 -8.57 10.38
N LYS A 35 0.86 -9.46 9.50
CA LYS A 35 -0.55 -9.75 9.34
C LYS A 35 -0.99 -10.66 10.50
N GLY A 36 -1.70 -10.10 11.47
CA GLY A 36 -2.38 -10.89 12.49
C GLY A 36 -3.75 -11.39 11.99
N ALA A 37 -4.37 -12.28 12.74
CA ALA A 37 -5.68 -12.86 12.36
C ALA A 37 -6.80 -11.82 12.13
N ALA A 38 -6.66 -10.63 12.68
CA ALA A 38 -7.72 -9.63 12.66
C ALA A 38 -7.26 -8.22 12.24
N GLN A 39 -5.97 -7.96 12.18
CA GLN A 39 -5.41 -6.64 11.80
C GLN A 39 -3.94 -6.75 11.48
N PHE A 40 -3.42 -5.76 10.76
CA PHE A 40 -1.99 -5.56 10.59
C PHE A 40 -1.39 -4.87 11.81
N ASN A 41 -0.17 -5.28 12.17
CA ASN A 41 0.62 -4.64 13.19
C ASN A 41 1.89 -4.08 12.55
N ILE A 42 2.09 -2.79 12.68
CA ILE A 42 3.24 -2.10 12.09
C ILE A 42 4.19 -1.69 13.20
N TYR A 43 5.45 -2.04 13.01
CA TYR A 43 6.56 -1.63 13.88
C TYR A 43 7.60 -0.88 13.04
N MET A 44 8.04 0.24 13.55
CA MET A 44 9.11 1.02 12.98
C MET A 44 10.25 1.12 13.98
N ARG A 45 11.42 0.56 13.65
CA ARG A 45 12.57 0.48 14.58
C ARG A 45 12.21 -0.10 15.94
N GLY A 46 11.34 -1.10 15.97
CA GLY A 46 10.86 -1.76 17.19
C GLY A 46 9.71 -1.05 17.91
N VAL A 47 9.31 0.15 17.49
CA VAL A 47 8.16 0.88 18.07
C VAL A 47 6.90 0.53 17.30
N GLY A 48 5.90 -0.01 17.99
CA GLY A 48 4.59 -0.40 17.42
C GLY A 48 3.54 -0.52 18.51
N SER A 49 2.27 -0.65 18.13
CA SER A 49 1.13 -0.68 19.07
C SER A 49 0.66 -2.09 19.43
N GLY A 50 1.24 -3.13 18.82
CA GLY A 50 0.81 -4.52 19.04
C GLY A 50 -0.57 -4.83 18.48
N THR A 51 -1.18 -5.91 18.96
CA THR A 51 -2.41 -6.51 18.40
C THR A 51 -3.71 -5.99 18.99
N ASN A 52 -3.67 -4.93 19.80
CA ASN A 52 -4.86 -4.42 20.47
C ASN A 52 -5.69 -3.55 19.52
N LYS A 53 -6.87 -4.04 19.16
CA LYS A 53 -7.83 -3.34 18.27
C LYS A 53 -8.39 -2.03 18.87
N GLY A 54 -8.34 -1.86 20.17
CA GLY A 54 -8.84 -0.67 20.86
C GLY A 54 -7.93 0.56 20.73
N PHE A 55 -6.68 0.38 20.27
CA PHE A 55 -5.71 1.46 20.16
C PHE A 55 -5.41 1.81 18.70
N SER A 56 -5.20 3.09 18.45
CA SER A 56 -4.61 3.55 17.20
C SER A 56 -3.16 3.08 17.09
N GLN A 57 -2.72 2.80 15.89
CA GLN A 57 -1.34 2.40 15.62
C GLN A 57 -0.37 3.56 15.95
N SER A 58 0.81 3.23 16.47
CA SER A 58 1.88 4.22 16.73
C SER A 58 2.71 4.55 15.48
N VAL A 59 2.56 3.77 14.42
CA VAL A 59 3.00 4.09 13.05
C VAL A 59 1.75 4.31 12.23
N THR A 60 1.55 5.52 11.75
CA THR A 60 0.35 5.87 10.97
C THR A 60 0.64 5.81 9.48
N GLN A 61 -0.29 5.20 8.75
CA GLN A 61 -0.33 5.27 7.29
C GLN A 61 -1.13 6.49 6.86
N PHE A 62 -0.64 7.18 5.84
CA PHE A 62 -1.36 8.23 5.12
C PHE A 62 -1.53 7.81 3.68
N ILE A 63 -2.69 8.08 3.11
CA ILE A 63 -2.98 7.95 1.68
C ILE A 63 -3.52 9.30 1.23
N ASP A 64 -2.79 9.98 0.36
CA ASP A 64 -3.13 11.31 -0.17
C ASP A 64 -3.52 12.31 0.94
N GLY A 65 -2.76 12.30 2.02
CA GLY A 65 -2.98 13.17 3.18
C GLY A 65 -4.06 12.70 4.17
N MET A 66 -4.79 11.64 3.88
CA MET A 66 -5.77 11.05 4.79
C MET A 66 -5.11 10.04 5.72
N ALA A 67 -5.24 10.25 7.03
CA ALA A 67 -4.67 9.35 8.05
C ALA A 67 -5.48 8.06 8.18
N ILE A 68 -4.81 6.94 8.03
CA ILE A 68 -5.31 5.60 8.32
C ILE A 68 -4.73 5.18 9.67
N ASN A 69 -5.57 5.07 10.68
CA ASN A 69 -5.11 4.89 12.07
C ASN A 69 -5.37 3.48 12.62
N ARG A 70 -6.10 2.65 11.91
CA ARG A 70 -6.46 1.30 12.37
C ARG A 70 -5.85 0.22 11.49
N GLY A 71 -5.29 -0.81 12.12
CA GLY A 71 -4.67 -1.91 11.41
C GLY A 71 -5.58 -2.67 10.44
N GLU A 72 -6.88 -2.64 10.65
CA GLU A 72 -7.88 -3.25 9.75
C GLU A 72 -7.98 -2.51 8.39
N GLN A 73 -7.63 -1.24 8.37
CA GLN A 73 -7.71 -0.39 7.17
C GLN A 73 -6.46 -0.47 6.28
N TYR A 74 -5.39 -1.15 6.74
CA TYR A 74 -4.13 -1.29 6.00
C TYR A 74 -4.20 -2.32 4.85
N LEU A 75 -5.38 -2.87 4.60
CA LEU A 75 -5.65 -3.81 3.51
C LEU A 75 -5.80 -3.14 2.14
N ALA A 76 -5.83 -1.80 2.10
CA ALA A 76 -5.97 -1.10 0.82
C ALA A 76 -4.80 -1.47 -0.12
N PRO A 77 -5.09 -1.92 -1.35
CA PRO A 77 -4.07 -2.25 -2.31
C PRO A 77 -3.24 -1.02 -2.67
N MET A 78 -1.96 -1.24 -2.97
CA MET A 78 -1.06 -0.21 -3.50
C MET A 78 -1.39 0.02 -4.98
N LEU A 79 -2.41 0.83 -5.23
CA LEU A 79 -2.93 1.09 -6.57
C LEU A 79 -2.39 2.41 -7.10
N ASP A 80 -1.68 2.36 -8.23
CA ASP A 80 -1.29 3.52 -9.04
C ASP A 80 -0.61 4.62 -8.20
N LEU A 81 0.44 4.23 -7.47
CA LEU A 81 1.19 5.13 -6.61
C LEU A 81 2.25 5.91 -7.40
N GLU A 82 2.38 7.19 -7.12
CA GLU A 82 3.51 8.01 -7.55
C GLU A 82 4.74 7.67 -6.72
N ARG A 83 4.56 7.54 -5.38
CA ARG A 83 5.62 7.19 -4.45
C ARG A 83 5.09 6.74 -3.09
N VAL A 84 5.95 6.07 -2.35
CA VAL A 84 5.78 5.78 -0.92
C VAL A 84 6.95 6.40 -0.15
N GLU A 85 6.63 7.19 0.86
CA GLU A 85 7.58 7.83 1.75
C GLU A 85 7.51 7.18 3.12
N VAL A 86 8.61 6.64 3.62
CA VAL A 86 8.70 6.04 4.95
C VAL A 86 9.56 6.94 5.84
N LEU A 87 8.91 7.63 6.77
CA LEU A 87 9.53 8.53 7.73
C LEU A 87 9.72 7.79 9.05
N LYS A 88 10.98 7.57 9.43
CA LYS A 88 11.35 6.74 10.58
C LYS A 88 11.58 7.59 11.83
N GLY A 89 10.84 7.28 12.90
CA GLY A 89 10.85 8.01 14.18
C GLY A 89 9.69 8.99 14.30
N SER A 90 9.61 9.70 15.41
CA SER A 90 8.47 10.55 15.75
C SER A 90 8.24 11.68 14.76
N GLN A 91 7.03 11.76 14.23
CA GLN A 91 6.59 12.75 13.22
C GLN A 91 5.43 13.62 13.73
N GLY A 92 5.25 13.72 15.04
CA GLY A 92 4.10 14.40 15.64
C GLY A 92 3.88 15.85 15.23
N VAL A 93 4.95 16.57 14.86
CA VAL A 93 4.87 17.98 14.45
C VAL A 93 4.22 18.15 13.07
N LEU A 94 4.53 17.25 12.13
CA LEU A 94 4.07 17.35 10.73
C LEU A 94 2.79 16.55 10.49
N PHE A 95 2.69 15.38 11.11
CA PHE A 95 1.63 14.40 10.84
C PHE A 95 0.65 14.20 12.01
N GLY A 96 0.88 14.90 13.13
CA GLY A 96 -0.01 14.88 14.28
C GLY A 96 0.09 13.63 15.16
N LYS A 97 -0.99 13.31 15.88
CA LYS A 97 -1.04 12.22 16.83
C LYS A 97 -0.83 10.84 16.17
N ASN A 98 -0.43 9.85 16.98
CA ASN A 98 -0.24 8.45 16.56
C ASN A 98 0.92 8.20 15.59
N THR A 99 1.89 9.13 15.53
CA THR A 99 3.06 9.05 14.65
C THR A 99 4.37 8.97 15.45
N ILE A 100 4.32 8.31 16.60
CA ILE A 100 5.46 8.21 17.52
C ILE A 100 6.55 7.28 16.95
N GLY A 101 6.16 6.19 16.32
CA GLY A 101 7.08 5.24 15.68
C GLY A 101 7.52 5.69 14.29
N GLY A 102 6.65 6.38 13.58
CA GLY A 102 6.90 6.83 12.22
C GLY A 102 5.64 7.04 11.40
N VAL A 103 5.85 7.29 10.12
CA VAL A 103 4.79 7.50 9.13
C VAL A 103 5.12 6.74 7.85
N ILE A 104 4.11 6.13 7.26
CA ILE A 104 4.13 5.62 5.89
C ILE A 104 3.16 6.47 5.09
N ASN A 105 3.69 7.32 4.20
CA ASN A 105 2.90 8.22 3.38
C ASN A 105 2.88 7.71 1.95
N MET A 106 1.70 7.34 1.47
CA MET A 106 1.44 6.92 0.10
C MET A 106 0.86 8.09 -0.66
N VAL A 107 1.46 8.39 -1.79
CA VAL A 107 1.01 9.45 -2.70
C VAL A 107 0.61 8.79 -4.01
N SER A 108 -0.62 9.01 -4.40
CA SER A 108 -1.17 8.51 -5.65
C SER A 108 -0.72 9.35 -6.84
N ARG A 109 -0.61 8.72 -8.03
CA ARG A 109 -0.36 9.47 -9.27
C ARG A 109 -1.51 10.41 -9.56
N SER A 110 -1.18 11.66 -9.85
CA SER A 110 -2.14 12.69 -10.26
C SER A 110 -2.20 12.81 -11.77
N PRO A 111 -3.35 13.16 -12.36
CA PRO A 111 -3.42 13.48 -13.77
C PRO A 111 -2.63 14.75 -14.10
N GLU A 112 -1.99 14.79 -15.28
CA GLU A 112 -1.35 16.00 -15.76
C GLU A 112 -2.37 16.93 -16.43
N ILE A 113 -2.47 18.16 -15.93
CA ILE A 113 -3.32 19.20 -16.52
C ILE A 113 -2.62 19.72 -17.78
N GLY A 114 -3.34 19.72 -18.92
CA GLY A 114 -2.79 20.16 -20.21
C GLY A 114 -1.79 19.15 -20.84
N GLY A 115 -1.60 17.97 -20.23
CA GLY A 115 -0.82 16.87 -20.77
C GLY A 115 -1.56 16.09 -21.87
N GLU A 116 -0.94 15.03 -22.34
CA GLU A 116 -1.58 14.07 -23.24
C GLU A 116 -2.34 12.99 -22.44
N ALA A 117 -3.28 12.32 -23.09
CA ALA A 117 -3.94 11.16 -22.49
C ALA A 117 -2.90 10.04 -22.32
N ASP A 118 -2.79 9.52 -21.10
CA ASP A 118 -1.86 8.46 -20.75
C ASP A 118 -2.62 7.24 -20.23
N THR A 119 -2.13 6.05 -20.61
CA THR A 119 -2.72 4.78 -20.20
C THR A 119 -1.61 3.83 -19.75
N THR A 120 -1.72 3.34 -18.55
CA THR A 120 -0.84 2.32 -17.99
C THR A 120 -1.64 1.05 -17.73
N TRP A 121 -1.04 -0.10 -17.99
CA TRP A 121 -1.65 -1.39 -17.62
C TRP A 121 -0.55 -2.38 -17.28
N SER A 122 -0.86 -3.31 -16.38
CA SER A 122 0.02 -4.41 -16.01
C SER A 122 -0.78 -5.68 -15.77
N ILE A 123 -0.15 -6.80 -16.10
CA ILE A 123 -0.63 -8.14 -15.81
C ILE A 123 0.49 -8.85 -15.06
N GLU A 124 0.19 -9.31 -13.88
CA GLU A 124 1.10 -10.10 -13.06
C GLU A 124 0.47 -11.48 -12.80
N SER A 125 1.23 -12.54 -13.05
CA SER A 125 0.77 -13.91 -12.84
C SER A 125 1.84 -14.72 -12.13
N VAL A 126 1.46 -15.41 -11.06
CA VAL A 126 2.29 -16.36 -10.34
C VAL A 126 1.61 -17.73 -10.44
N PRO A 127 1.98 -18.56 -11.45
CA PRO A 127 1.29 -19.83 -11.74
C PRO A 127 1.31 -20.81 -10.57
N GLU A 128 2.39 -20.83 -9.76
CA GLU A 128 2.55 -21.72 -8.63
C GLU A 128 1.48 -21.52 -7.55
N TRP A 129 0.86 -20.33 -7.51
CA TRP A 129 -0.16 -19.96 -6.52
C TRP A 129 -1.49 -19.60 -7.17
N SER A 130 -1.66 -19.91 -8.45
CA SER A 130 -2.81 -19.50 -9.25
C SER A 130 -3.15 -18.00 -9.07
N THR A 131 -2.12 -17.17 -8.87
CA THR A 131 -2.31 -15.75 -8.66
C THR A 131 -2.37 -15.04 -9.99
N LEU A 132 -3.42 -14.25 -10.19
CA LEU A 132 -3.58 -13.34 -11.32
C LEU A 132 -3.92 -11.94 -10.79
N LYS A 133 -3.11 -10.95 -11.14
CA LYS A 133 -3.37 -9.55 -10.85
C LYS A 133 -3.41 -8.74 -12.12
N LEU A 134 -4.48 -8.03 -12.31
CA LEU A 134 -4.70 -7.10 -13.41
C LEU A 134 -4.78 -5.68 -12.85
N SER A 135 -3.99 -4.77 -13.39
CA SER A 135 -4.04 -3.37 -12.99
C SER A 135 -4.03 -2.47 -14.22
N GLY A 136 -4.74 -1.36 -14.12
CA GLY A 136 -4.74 -0.36 -15.17
C GLY A 136 -5.10 1.01 -14.66
N ALA A 137 -4.58 2.04 -15.31
CA ALA A 137 -4.91 3.43 -15.05
C ALA A 137 -4.97 4.21 -16.36
N VAL A 138 -5.87 5.19 -16.41
CA VAL A 138 -6.01 6.11 -17.53
C VAL A 138 -6.07 7.55 -17.02
N SER A 139 -5.24 8.42 -17.59
CA SER A 139 -5.28 9.87 -17.41
C SER A 139 -5.92 10.51 -18.63
N ILE A 140 -6.91 11.34 -18.42
CA ILE A 140 -7.65 12.02 -19.49
C ILE A 140 -7.61 13.54 -19.20
N PRO A 141 -6.91 14.34 -20.02
CA PRO A 141 -7.04 15.79 -19.97
C PRO A 141 -8.41 16.19 -20.55
N VAL A 142 -9.25 16.76 -19.73
CA VAL A 142 -10.62 17.16 -20.14
C VAL A 142 -10.64 18.60 -20.65
N SER A 143 -9.80 19.46 -20.07
CA SER A 143 -9.61 20.86 -20.50
C SER A 143 -8.26 21.38 -20.03
N ASP A 144 -7.92 22.61 -20.44
CA ASP A 144 -6.66 23.27 -20.04
C ASP A 144 -6.48 23.42 -18.52
N ASN A 145 -7.56 23.30 -17.75
CA ASN A 145 -7.55 23.48 -16.29
C ASN A 145 -8.09 22.26 -15.53
N PHE A 146 -8.48 21.19 -16.23
CA PHE A 146 -9.07 20.02 -15.60
C PHE A 146 -8.63 18.74 -16.28
N ALA A 147 -8.11 17.82 -15.50
CA ALA A 147 -7.76 16.47 -15.92
C ALA A 147 -8.31 15.45 -14.91
N MET A 148 -8.57 14.25 -15.36
CA MET A 148 -9.09 13.15 -14.56
C MET A 148 -8.22 11.90 -14.73
N ARG A 149 -7.99 11.17 -13.62
CA ARG A 149 -7.30 9.88 -13.66
C ARG A 149 -8.19 8.83 -12.99
N ILE A 150 -8.34 7.68 -13.65
CA ILE A 150 -9.05 6.53 -13.13
C ILE A 150 -8.07 5.37 -13.12
N ALA A 151 -7.99 4.69 -11.99
CA ALA A 151 -7.18 3.49 -11.81
C ALA A 151 -8.02 2.36 -11.23
N ALA A 152 -7.77 1.14 -11.66
CA ALA A 152 -8.42 -0.06 -11.16
C ALA A 152 -7.42 -1.22 -11.06
N THR A 153 -7.61 -2.09 -10.06
CA THR A 153 -6.89 -3.35 -9.94
C THR A 153 -7.83 -4.45 -9.49
N HIS A 154 -7.58 -5.64 -9.99
CA HIS A 154 -8.23 -6.87 -9.56
C HIS A 154 -7.16 -7.92 -9.32
N GLU A 155 -7.22 -8.59 -8.17
CA GLU A 155 -6.28 -9.63 -7.76
C GLU A 155 -7.08 -10.85 -7.29
N GLU A 156 -6.77 -11.99 -7.89
CA GLU A 156 -7.31 -13.30 -7.51
C GLU A 156 -6.15 -14.25 -7.22
N SER A 157 -6.24 -15.01 -6.13
CA SER A 157 -5.23 -16.00 -5.73
C SER A 157 -5.87 -17.13 -4.94
N ASP A 158 -5.54 -18.36 -5.29
CA ASP A 158 -5.97 -19.56 -4.55
C ASP A 158 -5.17 -19.76 -3.26
N GLY A 159 -4.06 -19.01 -3.11
CA GLY A 159 -3.20 -19.09 -1.95
C GLY A 159 -1.95 -19.95 -2.18
N TRP A 160 -1.05 -19.90 -1.20
CA TRP A 160 0.30 -20.47 -1.28
C TRP A 160 0.52 -21.62 -0.29
N THR A 161 -0.52 -21.99 0.45
CA THR A 161 -0.44 -23.07 1.48
C THR A 161 -1.60 -24.03 1.31
N TYR A 162 -1.29 -25.33 1.18
CA TYR A 162 -2.29 -26.37 1.18
C TYR A 162 -2.65 -26.81 2.61
N ASN A 163 -3.94 -26.79 2.94
CA ASN A 163 -4.48 -27.27 4.20
C ASN A 163 -4.96 -28.72 4.05
N ALA A 164 -4.14 -29.66 4.50
CA ALA A 164 -4.40 -31.09 4.38
C ALA A 164 -5.62 -31.60 5.19
N LEU A 165 -6.15 -30.81 6.14
CA LEU A 165 -7.32 -31.19 6.92
C LEU A 165 -8.62 -30.78 6.22
N LEU A 166 -8.61 -29.68 5.49
CA LEU A 166 -9.77 -29.15 4.80
C LEU A 166 -9.78 -29.52 3.30
N ASP A 167 -8.63 -30.05 2.80
CA ASP A 167 -8.41 -30.36 1.39
C ASP A 167 -8.57 -29.13 0.49
N GLU A 168 -8.07 -27.97 0.96
CA GLU A 168 -8.21 -26.67 0.32
C GLU A 168 -6.88 -25.90 0.33
N ASP A 169 -6.65 -25.10 -0.69
CA ASP A 169 -5.56 -24.13 -0.73
C ASP A 169 -5.96 -22.85 0.02
N GLY A 170 -4.97 -22.14 0.53
CA GLY A 170 -5.21 -20.87 1.23
C GLY A 170 -3.94 -20.17 1.70
N PRO A 171 -4.06 -18.95 2.20
CA PRO A 171 -5.25 -18.09 2.19
C PRO A 171 -5.60 -17.60 0.78
N THR A 172 -6.86 -17.72 0.39
CA THR A 172 -7.36 -17.20 -0.88
C THR A 172 -7.50 -15.68 -0.83
N THR A 173 -7.30 -15.02 -1.97
CA THR A 173 -7.51 -13.58 -2.11
C THR A 173 -8.39 -13.35 -3.34
N ASP A 174 -9.42 -12.54 -3.17
CA ASP A 174 -10.22 -11.97 -4.25
C ASP A 174 -10.48 -10.51 -3.88
N SER A 175 -9.83 -9.60 -4.57
CA SER A 175 -9.92 -8.18 -4.25
C SER A 175 -9.99 -7.31 -5.49
N THR A 176 -10.88 -6.33 -5.45
CA THR A 176 -11.00 -5.31 -6.49
C THR A 176 -10.93 -3.93 -5.85
N ALA A 177 -10.12 -3.05 -6.42
CA ALA A 177 -10.06 -1.65 -6.01
C ALA A 177 -10.16 -0.73 -7.21
N ILE A 178 -10.84 0.39 -7.02
CA ILE A 178 -11.01 1.44 -8.03
C ILE A 178 -10.77 2.79 -7.35
N ARG A 179 -10.08 3.68 -8.06
CA ARG A 179 -9.86 5.06 -7.66
C ARG A 179 -10.13 6.00 -8.83
N ALA A 180 -10.71 7.17 -8.53
CA ALA A 180 -10.92 8.27 -9.47
C ALA A 180 -10.53 9.59 -8.82
#